data_805bd7368b784e769dd3f4443f2a84f8
#
_entry.id   805bd7368b784e769dd3f4443f2a84f8
#
_cell.length_a   1.000
_cell.length_b   1.000
_cell.length_c   1.000
_cell.angle_alpha   90.00
_cell.angle_beta   90.00
_cell.angle_gamma   90.00
#
_symmetry.space_group_name_H-M   'P 1'
#
loop_
_entity.id
_entity.type
_entity.pdbx_description
1 polymer ?
#
loop_
_entity_poly.entity_id
_entity_poly.type
_entity_poly.pdbx_seq_one_letter_code
_entity_poly.pdbx_strand_id
1 'polypeptide(L)'
;IVVIIFFTCSILFESLRQPLVIISLIPISFIGTFLTFYFSGVNFGTGGFASLVLLSGLVVNAAIYVINEYNGFVNRERERLNRTDLVRLYIKAYNHKITAVLLTILSTVLGLVPFLLDGPKAEEFWFSFAIGTIGGLLFSVIALVFLMPVLMSYGKKPVRDKLNR
;
A
#
# COMPACT_ATOMS: atom_id res chain seq x y z
N ILE A 1 12.37 5.23 -8.95
CA ILE A 1 10.99 4.77 -8.68
C ILE A 1 10.29 5.74 -7.73
N VAL A 2 10.78 5.96 -6.49
CA VAL A 2 10.13 6.80 -5.47
C VAL A 2 9.84 8.22 -5.96
N VAL A 3 10.79 8.86 -6.66
CA VAL A 3 10.63 10.21 -7.23
C VAL A 3 9.49 10.24 -8.27
N ILE A 4 9.42 9.26 -9.15
CA ILE A 4 8.36 9.15 -10.17
C ILE A 4 7.00 8.97 -9.50
N ILE A 5 6.91 8.08 -8.51
CA ILE A 5 5.69 7.86 -7.71
C ILE A 5 5.26 9.16 -7.03
N PHE A 6 6.22 9.88 -6.41
CA PHE A 6 5.92 11.14 -5.74
C PHE A 6 5.28 12.17 -6.68
N PHE A 7 5.90 12.41 -7.84
CA PHE A 7 5.37 13.37 -8.82
C PHE A 7 4.02 12.94 -9.39
N THR A 8 3.90 11.67 -9.77
CA THR A 8 2.64 11.12 -10.32
C THR A 8 1.50 11.25 -9.32
N CYS A 9 1.72 10.86 -8.06
CA CYS A 9 0.71 10.96 -7.01
C CYS A 9 0.43 12.42 -6.62
N SER A 10 1.45 13.32 -6.66
CA SER A 10 1.25 14.75 -6.37
C SER A 10 0.33 15.40 -7.39
N ILE A 11 0.50 15.07 -8.67
CA ILE A 11 -0.36 15.55 -9.75
C ILE A 11 -1.77 14.95 -9.61
N LEU A 12 -1.85 13.64 -9.34
CA LEU A 12 -3.14 12.93 -9.24
C LEU A 12 -4.03 13.45 -8.10
N PHE A 13 -3.43 13.76 -6.95
CA PHE A 13 -4.18 14.15 -5.75
C PHE A 13 -4.18 15.66 -5.48
N GLU A 14 -3.53 16.44 -6.32
CA GLU A 14 -3.35 17.90 -6.11
C GLU A 14 -2.90 18.24 -4.69
N SER A 15 -2.05 17.39 -4.11
CA SER A 15 -1.62 17.44 -2.72
C SER A 15 -0.22 16.87 -2.57
N LEU A 16 0.67 17.55 -1.85
CA LEU A 16 2.02 17.04 -1.55
C LEU A 16 2.04 16.06 -0.37
N ARG A 17 0.97 16.01 0.41
CA ARG A 17 0.90 15.21 1.64
C ARG A 17 0.49 13.79 1.39
N GLN A 18 -0.50 13.55 0.54
CA GLN A 18 -0.99 12.20 0.24
C GLN A 18 0.10 11.32 -0.39
N PRO A 19 0.92 11.81 -1.34
CA PRO A 19 2.06 11.06 -1.86
C PRO A 19 3.07 10.64 -0.78
N LEU A 20 3.36 11.50 0.21
CA LEU A 20 4.27 11.14 1.30
C LEU A 20 3.74 9.98 2.15
N VAL A 21 2.42 9.96 2.40
CA VAL A 21 1.77 8.85 3.10
C VAL A 21 1.86 7.57 2.27
N ILE A 22 1.62 7.63 0.97
CA ILE A 22 1.73 6.47 0.07
C ILE A 22 3.17 5.92 0.07
N ILE A 23 4.16 6.80 -0.10
CA ILE A 23 5.57 6.41 -0.13
C ILE A 23 6.01 5.77 1.18
N SER A 24 5.47 6.20 2.33
CA SER A 24 5.79 5.60 3.62
C SER A 24 5.33 4.15 3.77
N LEU A 25 4.37 3.70 2.96
CA LEU A 25 3.93 2.29 2.94
C LEU A 25 4.96 1.37 2.27
N ILE A 26 5.78 1.89 1.36
CA ILE A 26 6.78 1.09 0.63
C ILE A 26 7.78 0.44 1.59
N PRO A 27 8.52 1.18 2.44
CA PRO A 27 9.47 0.57 3.36
C PRO A 27 8.81 -0.37 4.37
N ILE A 28 7.54 -0.13 4.72
CA ILE A 28 6.81 -1.01 5.63
C ILE A 28 6.48 -2.33 4.96
N SER A 29 6.07 -2.33 3.69
CA SER A 29 5.85 -3.56 2.93
C SER A 29 7.14 -4.37 2.74
N PHE A 30 8.30 -3.69 2.65
CA PHE A 30 9.61 -4.36 2.60
C PHE A 30 9.92 -5.17 3.85
N ILE A 31 9.42 -4.75 5.02
CA ILE A 31 9.52 -5.54 6.26
C ILE A 31 8.92 -6.92 6.04
N GLY A 32 7.75 -7.01 5.38
CA GLY A 32 7.13 -8.28 5.05
C GLY A 32 7.99 -9.16 4.14
N THR A 33 8.62 -8.56 3.12
CA THR A 33 9.58 -9.26 2.26
C THR A 33 10.75 -9.80 3.07
N PHE A 34 11.43 -8.97 3.87
CA PHE A 34 12.58 -9.41 4.65
C PHE A 34 12.21 -10.48 5.69
N LEU A 35 11.05 -10.36 6.35
CA LEU A 35 10.57 -11.38 7.28
C LEU A 35 10.36 -12.72 6.56
N THR A 36 9.78 -12.69 5.37
CA THR A 36 9.54 -13.92 4.59
C THR A 36 10.86 -14.59 4.20
N PHE A 37 11.86 -13.83 3.75
CA PHE A 37 13.20 -14.38 3.48
C PHE A 37 13.86 -14.96 4.75
N TYR A 38 13.73 -14.27 5.87
CA TYR A 38 14.27 -14.73 7.14
C TYR A 38 13.65 -16.07 7.59
N PHE A 39 12.31 -16.20 7.51
CA PHE A 39 11.63 -17.42 7.93
C PHE A 39 11.76 -18.57 6.91
N SER A 40 11.86 -18.28 5.63
CA SER A 40 12.00 -19.31 4.59
C SER A 40 13.45 -19.83 4.46
N GLY A 41 14.44 -19.13 5.01
CA GLY A 41 15.87 -19.47 4.87
C GLY A 41 16.40 -19.37 3.42
N VAL A 42 15.66 -18.71 2.53
CA VAL A 42 16.02 -18.54 1.11
C VAL A 42 16.97 -17.35 0.97
N ASN A 43 17.96 -17.48 0.09
CA ASN A 43 18.85 -16.38 -0.22
C ASN A 43 18.10 -15.21 -0.89
N PHE A 44 18.37 -13.99 -0.42
CA PHE A 44 17.68 -12.80 -0.93
C PHE A 44 17.99 -12.54 -2.42
N GLY A 45 19.22 -12.73 -2.85
CA GLY A 45 19.68 -12.68 -4.24
C GLY A 45 19.11 -11.55 -5.12
N THR A 46 19.31 -11.66 -6.42
CA THR A 46 18.80 -10.70 -7.43
C THR A 46 17.26 -10.74 -7.54
N GLY A 47 16.64 -11.90 -7.34
CA GLY A 47 15.18 -12.06 -7.30
C GLY A 47 14.55 -11.28 -6.15
N GLY A 48 15.19 -11.25 -4.98
CA GLY A 48 14.75 -10.44 -3.85
C GLY A 48 14.73 -8.94 -4.17
N PHE A 49 15.78 -8.41 -4.80
CA PHE A 49 15.80 -7.01 -5.24
C PHE A 49 14.70 -6.71 -6.28
N ALA A 50 14.49 -7.61 -7.24
CA ALA A 50 13.41 -7.46 -8.21
C ALA A 50 12.02 -7.47 -7.55
N SER A 51 11.82 -8.29 -6.50
CA SER A 51 10.58 -8.31 -5.73
C SER A 51 10.30 -6.98 -5.04
N LEU A 52 11.31 -6.30 -4.48
CA LEU A 52 11.14 -4.97 -3.88
C LEU A 52 10.67 -3.92 -4.89
N VAL A 53 11.20 -3.97 -6.13
CA VAL A 53 10.80 -3.07 -7.21
C VAL A 53 9.33 -3.29 -7.60
N LEU A 54 8.95 -4.54 -7.85
CA LEU A 54 7.56 -4.90 -8.18
C LEU A 54 6.60 -4.54 -7.04
N LEU A 55 6.98 -4.88 -5.81
CA LEU A 55 6.18 -4.63 -4.62
C LEU A 55 5.91 -3.14 -4.41
N SER A 56 6.90 -2.28 -4.66
CA SER A 56 6.73 -0.83 -4.58
C SER A 56 5.59 -0.34 -5.47
N GLY A 57 5.50 -0.83 -6.71
CA GLY A 57 4.43 -0.48 -7.63
C GLY A 57 3.06 -1.01 -7.21
N LEU A 58 3.00 -2.26 -6.76
CA LEU A 58 1.73 -2.90 -6.35
C LEU A 58 1.14 -2.25 -5.08
N VAL A 59 1.98 -1.94 -4.09
CA VAL A 59 1.56 -1.29 -2.85
C VAL A 59 1.05 0.13 -3.12
N VAL A 60 1.76 0.89 -3.96
CA VAL A 60 1.34 2.23 -4.36
C VAL A 60 0.01 2.19 -5.09
N ASN A 61 -0.18 1.26 -6.03
CA ASN A 61 -1.44 1.09 -6.76
C ASN A 61 -2.61 0.82 -5.80
N ALA A 62 -2.43 -0.11 -4.84
CA ALA A 62 -3.44 -0.40 -3.83
C ALA A 62 -3.77 0.83 -2.96
N ALA A 63 -2.75 1.58 -2.54
CA ALA A 63 -2.92 2.81 -1.76
C ALA A 63 -3.67 3.90 -2.53
N ILE A 64 -3.36 4.09 -3.82
CA ILE A 64 -4.05 5.05 -4.69
C ILE A 64 -5.55 4.75 -4.76
N TYR A 65 -5.96 3.49 -4.94
CA TYR A 65 -7.38 3.11 -4.97
C TYR A 65 -8.12 3.52 -3.70
N VAL A 66 -7.54 3.24 -2.54
CA VAL A 66 -8.16 3.56 -1.25
C VAL A 66 -8.20 5.07 -1.00
N ILE A 67 -7.12 5.80 -1.29
CA ILE A 67 -7.06 7.26 -1.10
C ILE A 67 -8.01 7.99 -2.03
N ASN A 68 -8.12 7.56 -3.28
CA ASN A 68 -9.02 8.18 -4.23
C ASN A 68 -10.47 8.07 -3.77
N GLU A 69 -10.88 6.90 -3.29
CA GLU A 69 -12.21 6.69 -2.71
C GLU A 69 -12.42 7.52 -1.43
N TYR A 70 -11.41 7.56 -0.55
CA TYR A 70 -11.44 8.39 0.65
C TYR A 70 -11.63 9.87 0.31
N ASN A 71 -10.90 10.40 -0.67
CA ASN A 71 -11.06 11.79 -1.11
C ASN A 71 -12.46 12.05 -1.66
N GLY A 72 -13.04 11.09 -2.38
CA GLY A 72 -14.43 11.16 -2.86
C GLY A 72 -15.43 11.31 -1.72
N PHE A 73 -15.30 10.53 -0.64
CA PHE A 73 -16.16 10.63 0.54
C PHE A 73 -15.94 11.95 1.32
N VAL A 74 -14.69 12.34 1.52
CA VAL A 74 -14.36 13.61 2.20
C VAL A 74 -14.95 14.82 1.45
N ASN A 75 -14.90 14.81 0.12
CA ASN A 75 -15.45 15.90 -0.69
C ASN A 75 -16.98 15.99 -0.62
N ARG A 76 -17.66 14.85 -0.44
CA ARG A 76 -19.14 14.81 -0.28
C ARG A 76 -19.61 15.28 1.08
N GLU A 77 -18.81 15.09 2.13
CA GLU A 77 -19.19 15.37 3.52
C GLU A 77 -18.49 16.62 4.10
N ARG A 78 -18.02 17.55 3.26
CA ARG A 78 -17.10 18.67 3.57
C ARG A 78 -17.51 19.59 4.73
N GLU A 79 -18.78 19.64 5.11
CA GLU A 79 -19.30 20.69 6.01
C GLU A 79 -19.15 20.41 7.52
N ARG A 80 -18.86 19.18 7.97
CA ARG A 80 -18.86 18.81 9.41
C ARG A 80 -17.86 17.73 9.82
N LEU A 81 -16.62 17.78 9.38
CA LEU A 81 -15.67 16.69 9.66
C LEU A 81 -14.84 16.92 10.93
N ASN A 82 -15.05 16.10 11.95
CA ASN A 82 -14.16 15.90 13.08
C ASN A 82 -13.08 14.85 12.77
N ARG A 83 -12.03 14.76 13.61
CA ARG A 83 -10.93 13.79 13.44
C ARG A 83 -11.44 12.34 13.45
N THR A 84 -12.42 12.03 14.27
CA THR A 84 -13.08 10.72 14.35
C THR A 84 -13.83 10.38 13.06
N ASP A 85 -14.42 11.39 12.42
CA ASP A 85 -15.15 11.22 11.16
C ASP A 85 -14.19 10.90 10.00
N LEU A 86 -12.98 11.47 9.99
CA LEU A 86 -11.95 11.18 9.00
C LEU A 86 -11.53 9.71 9.04
N VAL A 87 -11.37 9.13 10.24
CA VAL A 87 -11.04 7.70 10.39
C VAL A 87 -12.21 6.83 9.91
N ARG A 88 -13.44 7.18 10.26
CA ARG A 88 -14.65 6.47 9.80
C ARG A 88 -14.78 6.50 8.27
N LEU A 89 -14.52 7.65 7.66
CA LEU A 89 -14.56 7.80 6.19
C LEU A 89 -13.44 6.97 5.53
N TYR A 90 -12.27 6.88 6.16
CA TYR A 90 -11.22 6.00 5.66
C TYR A 90 -11.63 4.52 5.72
N ILE A 91 -12.18 4.06 6.84
CA ILE A 91 -12.67 2.69 6.99
C ILE A 91 -13.77 2.39 5.95
N LYS A 92 -14.68 3.34 5.72
CA LYS A 92 -15.73 3.22 4.69
C LYS A 92 -15.12 3.11 3.28
N ALA A 93 -14.12 3.95 2.95
CA ALA A 93 -13.42 3.90 1.67
C ALA A 93 -12.65 2.58 1.48
N TYR A 94 -11.98 2.12 2.54
CA TYR A 94 -11.28 0.84 2.54
C TYR A 94 -12.26 -0.32 2.29
N ASN A 95 -13.37 -0.40 3.04
CA ASN A 95 -14.37 -1.45 2.86
C ASN A 95 -15.00 -1.43 1.46
N HIS A 96 -15.13 -0.27 0.84
CA HIS A 96 -15.65 -0.15 -0.52
C HIS A 96 -14.65 -0.64 -1.58
N LYS A 97 -13.34 -0.49 -1.34
CA LYS A 97 -12.28 -0.86 -2.30
C LYS A 97 -11.53 -2.14 -1.95
N ILE A 98 -11.75 -2.71 -0.76
CA ILE A 98 -11.03 -3.91 -0.31
C ILE A 98 -11.14 -5.08 -1.29
N THR A 99 -12.31 -5.27 -1.89
CA THR A 99 -12.53 -6.34 -2.87
C THR A 99 -11.61 -6.18 -4.08
N ALA A 100 -11.48 -4.95 -4.63
CA ALA A 100 -10.58 -4.69 -5.76
C ALA A 100 -9.12 -4.92 -5.38
N VAL A 101 -8.71 -4.46 -4.19
CA VAL A 101 -7.35 -4.65 -3.67
C VAL A 101 -7.06 -6.14 -3.46
N LEU A 102 -7.97 -6.88 -2.83
CA LEU A 102 -7.81 -8.33 -2.60
C LEU A 102 -7.77 -9.12 -3.90
N LEU A 103 -8.60 -8.77 -4.90
CA LEU A 103 -8.56 -9.42 -6.22
C LEU A 103 -7.21 -9.20 -6.90
N THR A 104 -6.65 -7.98 -6.84
CA THR A 104 -5.32 -7.70 -7.39
C THR A 104 -4.24 -8.54 -6.70
N ILE A 105 -4.27 -8.61 -5.37
CA ILE A 105 -3.31 -9.40 -4.59
C ILE A 105 -3.47 -10.89 -4.92
N LEU A 106 -4.69 -11.41 -4.90
CA LEU A 106 -4.98 -12.80 -5.21
C LEU A 106 -4.51 -13.18 -6.63
N SER A 107 -4.82 -12.33 -7.62
CA SER A 107 -4.37 -12.53 -9.00
C SER A 107 -2.84 -12.56 -9.11
N THR A 108 -2.15 -11.64 -8.42
CA THR A 108 -0.68 -11.60 -8.40
C THR A 108 -0.10 -12.85 -7.72
N VAL A 109 -0.65 -13.25 -6.57
CA VAL A 109 -0.21 -14.45 -5.86
C VAL A 109 -0.40 -15.69 -6.72
N LEU A 110 -1.58 -15.86 -7.33
CA LEU A 110 -1.86 -17.00 -8.23
C LEU A 110 -0.92 -17.00 -9.44
N GLY A 111 -0.60 -15.82 -10.00
CA GLY A 111 0.36 -15.71 -11.10
C GLY A 111 1.80 -16.09 -10.71
N LEU A 112 2.14 -15.98 -9.43
CA LEU A 112 3.47 -16.34 -8.91
C LEU A 112 3.57 -17.80 -8.40
N VAL A 113 2.44 -18.49 -8.22
CA VAL A 113 2.41 -19.89 -7.76
C VAL A 113 3.27 -20.82 -8.61
N PRO A 114 3.28 -20.77 -9.97
CA PRO A 114 4.12 -21.64 -10.77
C PRO A 114 5.61 -21.59 -10.38
N PHE A 115 6.12 -20.37 -10.09
CA PHE A 115 7.52 -20.18 -9.70
C PHE A 115 7.84 -20.77 -8.31
N LEU A 116 6.85 -20.94 -7.45
CA LEU A 116 7.01 -21.59 -6.16
C LEU A 116 7.02 -23.12 -6.29
N LEU A 117 6.23 -23.68 -7.23
CA LEU A 117 6.14 -25.11 -7.45
C LEU A 117 7.42 -25.71 -8.04
N ASP A 118 8.14 -24.96 -8.87
CA ASP A 118 9.41 -25.36 -9.44
C ASP A 118 10.53 -25.47 -8.38
N GLY A 119 10.35 -24.79 -7.24
CA GLY A 119 11.23 -24.82 -6.09
C GLY A 119 12.58 -24.10 -6.30
N PRO A 120 13.39 -24.00 -5.24
CA PRO A 120 14.63 -23.21 -5.27
C PRO A 120 15.74 -23.83 -6.13
N LYS A 121 15.57 -25.08 -6.59
CA LYS A 121 16.56 -25.80 -7.40
C LYS A 121 16.42 -25.55 -8.89
N ALA A 122 15.25 -25.12 -9.38
CA ALA A 122 15.02 -24.88 -10.80
C ALA A 122 15.61 -23.54 -11.25
N GLU A 123 15.19 -22.44 -10.65
CA GLU A 123 15.75 -21.11 -10.87
C GLU A 123 15.65 -20.26 -9.58
N GLU A 124 16.77 -20.06 -8.91
CA GLU A 124 16.84 -19.31 -7.64
C GLU A 124 16.27 -17.89 -7.78
N PHE A 125 16.40 -17.26 -8.94
CA PHE A 125 15.87 -15.93 -9.21
C PHE A 125 14.34 -15.87 -9.09
N TRP A 126 13.62 -16.72 -9.83
CA TRP A 126 12.14 -16.69 -9.87
C TRP A 126 11.53 -17.13 -8.55
N PHE A 127 12.14 -18.10 -7.89
CA PHE A 127 11.70 -18.54 -6.58
C PHE A 127 11.83 -17.43 -5.53
N SER A 128 13.01 -16.77 -5.45
CA SER A 128 13.25 -15.65 -4.54
C SER A 128 12.32 -14.45 -4.86
N PHE A 129 12.14 -14.17 -6.16
CA PHE A 129 11.22 -13.12 -6.62
C PHE A 129 9.77 -13.37 -6.17
N ALA A 130 9.26 -14.59 -6.35
CA ALA A 130 7.90 -14.96 -5.96
C ALA A 130 7.70 -14.90 -4.45
N ILE A 131 8.60 -15.50 -3.67
CA ILE A 131 8.53 -15.53 -2.20
C ILE A 131 8.56 -14.11 -1.61
N GLY A 132 9.48 -13.27 -2.09
CA GLY A 132 9.62 -11.90 -1.62
C GLY A 132 8.38 -11.04 -1.94
N THR A 133 7.85 -11.18 -3.15
CA THR A 133 6.65 -10.45 -3.58
C THR A 133 5.42 -10.86 -2.78
N ILE A 134 5.18 -12.16 -2.61
CA ILE A 134 4.02 -12.67 -1.86
C ILE A 134 4.08 -12.21 -0.41
N GLY A 135 5.23 -12.37 0.25
CA GLY A 135 5.40 -11.95 1.64
C GLY A 135 5.19 -10.45 1.84
N GLY A 136 5.76 -9.63 0.97
CA GLY A 136 5.58 -8.19 1.00
C GLY A 136 4.14 -7.76 0.74
N LEU A 137 3.43 -8.40 -0.22
CA LEU A 137 2.02 -8.12 -0.50
C LEU A 137 1.11 -8.43 0.69
N LEU A 138 1.29 -9.59 1.32
CA LEU A 138 0.50 -9.95 2.52
C LEU A 138 0.70 -8.93 3.64
N PHE A 139 1.95 -8.52 3.86
CA PHE A 139 2.27 -7.52 4.87
C PHE A 139 1.75 -6.12 4.52
N SER A 140 1.72 -5.77 3.22
CA SER A 140 1.18 -4.49 2.74
C SER A 140 -0.30 -4.30 3.05
N VAL A 141 -1.09 -5.38 3.04
CA VAL A 141 -2.51 -5.33 3.44
C VAL A 141 -2.64 -4.87 4.89
N ILE A 142 -1.80 -5.43 5.78
CA ILE A 142 -1.77 -5.05 7.18
C ILE A 142 -1.41 -3.56 7.32
N ALA A 143 -0.40 -3.11 6.57
CA ALA A 143 0.01 -1.72 6.57
C ALA A 143 -1.10 -0.78 6.08
N LEU A 144 -1.82 -1.15 5.02
CA LEU A 144 -2.97 -0.39 4.51
C LEU A 144 -4.09 -0.25 5.55
N VAL A 145 -4.41 -1.33 6.28
CA VAL A 145 -5.49 -1.34 7.28
C VAL A 145 -5.14 -0.50 8.51
N PHE A 146 -3.94 -0.67 9.04
CA PHE A 146 -3.58 -0.09 10.34
C PHE A 146 -2.85 1.24 10.23
N LEU A 147 -1.91 1.37 9.30
CA LEU A 147 -1.04 2.53 9.23
C LEU A 147 -1.67 3.70 8.46
N MET A 148 -2.36 3.39 7.37
CA MET A 148 -2.94 4.41 6.50
C MET A 148 -3.96 5.31 7.23
N PRO A 149 -4.94 4.79 8.00
CA PRO A 149 -5.90 5.64 8.72
C PRO A 149 -5.21 6.53 9.75
N VAL A 150 -4.15 6.03 10.40
CA VAL A 150 -3.38 6.81 11.37
C VAL A 150 -2.66 7.96 10.68
N LEU A 151 -1.93 7.70 9.59
CA LEU A 151 -1.19 8.71 8.84
C LEU A 151 -2.11 9.76 8.21
N MET A 152 -3.25 9.35 7.66
CA MET A 152 -4.24 10.26 7.08
C MET A 152 -4.94 11.13 8.13
N SER A 153 -5.18 10.60 9.33
CA SER A 153 -5.80 11.30 10.45
C SER A 153 -4.85 12.35 11.06
N TYR A 154 -3.55 12.11 11.09
CA TYR A 154 -2.56 12.96 11.79
C TYR A 154 -2.39 14.33 11.14
N GLY A 155 -2.87 14.52 9.94
CA GLY A 155 -2.52 15.65 9.10
C GLY A 155 -3.60 16.64 8.74
N LYS A 156 -4.86 16.42 8.98
CA LYS A 156 -5.91 17.41 8.75
C LYS A 156 -6.24 18.14 10.04
N LYS A 157 -5.98 19.46 10.08
CA LYS A 157 -6.55 20.34 11.12
C LYS A 157 -8.07 20.30 10.98
N PRO A 158 -8.83 20.17 12.09
CA PRO A 158 -10.28 20.25 12.03
C PRO A 158 -10.69 21.63 11.47
N VAL A 159 -11.63 21.64 10.54
CA VAL A 159 -12.13 22.86 9.85
C VAL A 159 -12.83 23.84 10.82
N ARG A 160 -12.92 23.50 12.10
CA ARG A 160 -13.66 24.24 13.13
C ARG A 160 -13.11 25.63 13.46
N ASP A 161 -11.94 26.02 12.95
CA ASP A 161 -11.26 27.26 13.35
C ASP A 161 -11.51 28.47 12.42
N LYS A 162 -12.36 28.32 11.38
CA LYS A 162 -12.67 29.41 10.45
C LYS A 162 -14.02 30.11 10.68
N LEU A 163 -14.83 29.64 11.62
CA LEU A 163 -16.15 30.22 11.90
C LEU A 163 -16.18 31.17 13.13
N ASN A 164 -15.04 31.36 13.79
CA ASN A 164 -14.91 32.26 14.95
C ASN A 164 -13.91 33.43 14.70
N ARG A 165 -13.79 33.89 13.45
CA ARG A 165 -13.13 35.20 13.18
C ARG A 165 -13.99 36.06 12.32
#